data_c744348945a1806843030a00555f57fe
#
_entry.id   c744348945a1806843030a00555f57fe
#
_cell.length_a   1.000
_cell.length_b   1.000
_cell.length_c   1.000
_cell.angle_alpha   90.00
_cell.angle_beta   90.00
_cell.angle_gamma   90.00
#
_symmetry.space_group_name_H-M   'P 1'
#
loop_
_entity.id
_entity.type
_entity.pdbx_description
1 polymer ?
#
loop_
_entity_poly.entity_id
_entity_poly.type
_entity_poly.pdbx_seq_one_letter_code
_entity_poly.pdbx_strand_id
1 'polypeptide(L)'
;MVFSTAEYKRRISEAVSYLKRLGGDYIVVTPSPNMIYFTGIREETLERLMALFINVDGEALLLAPQLVKLDDYLRDFLDIVVWSDSTGPGPYLDKIIRDLRIFGRRGFFEDSMRLGDLEFLREKLSPEKIFLLSKITRDLRYRKSVEELTKIFDAVKKTEKILMDLYNILVPGVSERFVEMQITNLIASEGLEPSFKPIIAFGENTANPHHRPTNRLLRLGDLVLVDVGVRVEEGYVSDLTRLYMIGTPSRDLRNIFETYKNCYEETLRSIKTNVRASEIDIVSRSCLTDNGLGRYIVHRTGHGIGVEVHEPPYLSINSDDVLERRVVFTVEPGIYIQGSFGVRVESNITISDDDLVIE
;
A
#
# COMPACT_ATOMS: atom_id res chain seq x y z
N MET A 1 11.21 -7.70 13.40
CA MET A 1 11.93 -8.87 12.80
C MET A 1 11.58 -8.90 11.31
N VAL A 2 12.59 -8.89 10.45
CA VAL A 2 12.42 -9.12 9.00
C VAL A 2 11.76 -10.47 8.73
N PHE A 3 11.29 -10.67 7.52
CA PHE A 3 10.81 -11.99 7.05
C PHE A 3 11.91 -13.04 7.15
N SER A 4 11.50 -14.30 7.15
CA SER A 4 12.46 -15.40 7.05
C SER A 4 13.24 -15.35 5.73
N THR A 5 14.51 -15.74 5.74
CA THR A 5 15.30 -15.88 4.49
C THR A 5 14.62 -16.83 3.51
N ALA A 6 13.89 -17.84 4.00
CA ALA A 6 13.11 -18.76 3.18
C ALA A 6 11.99 -18.05 2.41
N GLU A 7 11.33 -17.06 3.02
CA GLU A 7 10.29 -16.27 2.37
C GLU A 7 10.87 -15.43 1.22
N TYR A 8 12.00 -14.75 1.42
CA TYR A 8 12.65 -14.00 0.34
C TYR A 8 13.10 -14.90 -0.82
N LYS A 9 13.67 -16.07 -0.52
CA LYS A 9 14.04 -17.07 -1.54
C LYS A 9 12.82 -17.57 -2.32
N ARG A 10 11.70 -17.80 -1.64
CA ARG A 10 10.43 -18.18 -2.26
C ARG A 10 9.97 -17.11 -3.25
N ARG A 11 9.94 -15.83 -2.84
CA ARG A 11 9.54 -14.69 -3.68
C ARG A 11 10.40 -14.56 -4.93
N ILE A 12 11.71 -14.69 -4.81
CA ILE A 12 12.64 -14.70 -5.95
C ILE A 12 12.35 -15.88 -6.88
N SER A 13 12.18 -17.08 -6.33
CA SER A 13 11.89 -18.29 -7.13
C SER A 13 10.56 -18.18 -7.90
N GLU A 14 9.54 -17.63 -7.27
CA GLU A 14 8.25 -17.37 -7.93
C GLU A 14 8.39 -16.30 -9.02
N ALA A 15 9.12 -15.20 -8.76
CA ALA A 15 9.40 -14.18 -9.78
C ALA A 15 10.12 -14.77 -10.99
N VAL A 16 11.10 -15.65 -10.79
CA VAL A 16 11.79 -16.38 -11.87
C VAL A 16 10.83 -17.26 -12.66
N SER A 17 9.88 -17.92 -11.99
CA SER A 17 8.85 -18.72 -12.66
C SER A 17 7.96 -17.88 -13.58
N TYR A 18 7.55 -16.68 -13.13
CA TYR A 18 6.82 -15.71 -13.95
C TYR A 18 7.69 -15.17 -15.10
N LEU A 19 8.95 -14.83 -14.81
CA LEU A 19 9.91 -14.35 -15.79
C LEU A 19 10.05 -15.34 -16.97
N LYS A 20 10.23 -16.62 -16.67
CA LYS A 20 10.29 -17.70 -17.67
C LYS A 20 9.01 -17.79 -18.50
N ARG A 21 7.85 -17.79 -17.84
CA ARG A 21 6.53 -17.87 -18.48
C ARG A 21 6.28 -16.71 -19.44
N LEU A 22 6.73 -15.51 -19.09
CA LEU A 22 6.59 -14.31 -19.91
C LEU A 22 7.70 -14.13 -20.95
N GLY A 23 8.65 -15.07 -21.01
CA GLY A 23 9.75 -15.06 -21.97
C GLY A 23 10.77 -13.96 -21.71
N GLY A 24 10.95 -13.54 -20.47
CA GLY A 24 12.01 -12.63 -20.04
C GLY A 24 13.29 -13.36 -19.65
N ASP A 25 14.37 -12.63 -19.56
CA ASP A 25 15.69 -13.15 -19.23
C ASP A 25 16.20 -12.63 -17.88
N TYR A 26 15.76 -11.43 -17.46
CA TYR A 26 16.15 -10.85 -16.18
C TYR A 26 15.15 -9.80 -15.66
N ILE A 27 15.24 -9.51 -14.38
CA ILE A 27 14.50 -8.48 -13.63
C ILE A 27 15.49 -7.45 -13.10
N VAL A 28 15.10 -6.16 -13.10
CA VAL A 28 15.82 -5.07 -12.44
C VAL A 28 14.85 -4.33 -11.53
N VAL A 29 15.14 -4.32 -10.23
CA VAL A 29 14.37 -3.61 -9.21
C VAL A 29 15.22 -2.47 -8.64
N THR A 30 14.72 -1.25 -8.64
CA THR A 30 15.32 -0.10 -7.94
C THR A 30 14.55 0.20 -6.64
N PRO A 31 15.02 1.12 -5.76
CA PRO A 31 14.30 1.48 -4.55
C PRO A 31 12.82 1.78 -4.81
N SER A 32 11.95 0.96 -4.26
CA SER A 32 10.53 0.92 -4.52
C SER A 32 9.84 -0.06 -3.56
N PRO A 33 8.52 -0.15 -3.54
CA PRO A 33 7.80 -1.21 -2.84
C PRO A 33 8.24 -2.63 -3.26
N ASN A 34 8.63 -2.82 -4.52
CA ASN A 34 9.15 -4.11 -4.98
C ASN A 34 10.54 -4.43 -4.39
N MET A 35 11.40 -3.43 -4.15
CA MET A 35 12.66 -3.63 -3.42
C MET A 35 12.39 -4.13 -2.00
N ILE A 36 11.42 -3.53 -1.30
CA ILE A 36 10.98 -4.00 0.02
C ILE A 36 10.47 -5.45 -0.06
N TYR A 37 9.61 -5.75 -1.04
CA TYR A 37 9.06 -7.08 -1.23
C TYR A 37 10.13 -8.16 -1.41
N PHE A 38 11.14 -7.90 -2.25
CA PHE A 38 12.18 -8.89 -2.56
C PHE A 38 13.31 -8.95 -1.54
N THR A 39 13.55 -7.89 -0.76
CA THR A 39 14.76 -7.78 0.07
C THR A 39 14.52 -7.27 1.48
N GLY A 40 13.40 -6.64 1.77
CA GLY A 40 13.17 -5.90 3.02
C GLY A 40 13.88 -4.54 3.09
N ILE A 41 14.66 -4.16 2.08
CA ILE A 41 15.38 -2.89 2.06
C ILE A 41 14.39 -1.74 1.83
N ARG A 42 14.41 -0.73 2.74
CA ARG A 42 13.55 0.46 2.70
C ARG A 42 14.33 1.74 2.42
N GLU A 43 15.64 1.64 2.24
CA GLU A 43 16.52 2.78 2.07
C GLU A 43 16.25 3.53 0.77
N GLU A 44 16.12 4.86 0.86
CA GLU A 44 16.15 5.76 -0.27
C GLU A 44 17.59 6.14 -0.59
N THR A 45 17.99 6.04 -1.85
CA THR A 45 19.37 6.31 -2.28
C THR A 45 19.56 7.64 -3.01
N LEU A 46 18.49 8.46 -3.05
CA LEU A 46 18.43 9.73 -3.76
C LEU A 46 18.92 9.57 -5.23
N GLU A 47 19.99 10.23 -5.61
CA GLU A 47 20.58 10.17 -6.95
C GLU A 47 21.48 8.94 -7.18
N ARG A 48 21.83 8.18 -6.13
CA ARG A 48 22.75 7.04 -6.24
C ARG A 48 22.01 5.78 -6.69
N LEU A 49 22.55 5.12 -7.70
CA LEU A 49 21.96 3.88 -8.19
C LEU A 49 22.07 2.75 -7.16
N MET A 50 20.94 2.22 -6.75
CA MET A 50 20.82 0.90 -6.11
C MET A 50 19.89 0.04 -6.96
N ALA A 51 20.28 -1.19 -7.26
CA ALA A 51 19.50 -2.07 -8.09
C ALA A 51 19.71 -3.55 -7.72
N LEU A 52 18.61 -4.28 -7.61
CA LEU A 52 18.59 -5.74 -7.52
C LEU A 52 18.41 -6.30 -8.94
N PHE A 53 19.29 -7.20 -9.31
CA PHE A 53 19.21 -7.95 -10.55
C PHE A 53 18.89 -9.41 -10.24
N ILE A 54 17.91 -9.98 -10.93
CA ILE A 54 17.55 -11.40 -10.83
C ILE A 54 17.52 -11.95 -12.25
N ASN A 55 18.33 -12.97 -12.54
CA ASN A 55 18.32 -13.60 -13.86
C ASN A 55 17.35 -14.80 -13.92
N VAL A 56 17.16 -15.34 -15.11
CA VAL A 56 16.27 -16.47 -15.38
C VAL A 56 16.73 -17.78 -14.70
N ASP A 57 17.98 -17.87 -14.27
CA ASP A 57 18.54 -19.01 -13.55
C ASP A 57 18.32 -18.92 -12.03
N GLY A 58 17.81 -17.77 -11.56
CA GLY A 58 17.53 -17.52 -10.14
C GLY A 58 18.71 -16.94 -9.38
N GLU A 59 19.79 -16.57 -10.07
CA GLU A 59 20.90 -15.84 -9.46
C GLU A 59 20.43 -14.39 -9.18
N ALA A 60 20.59 -13.93 -7.94
CA ALA A 60 20.15 -12.63 -7.48
C ALA A 60 21.31 -11.82 -6.92
N LEU A 61 21.52 -10.62 -7.46
CA LEU A 61 22.63 -9.76 -7.11
C LEU A 61 22.16 -8.32 -6.84
N LEU A 62 22.57 -7.78 -5.69
CA LEU A 62 22.30 -6.40 -5.29
C LEU A 62 23.51 -5.52 -5.55
N LEU A 63 23.35 -4.50 -6.37
CA LEU A 63 24.28 -3.38 -6.50
C LEU A 63 23.84 -2.25 -5.57
N ALA A 64 24.68 -1.87 -4.60
CA ALA A 64 24.32 -0.83 -3.63
C ALA A 64 25.45 0.19 -3.44
N PRO A 65 25.14 1.47 -3.18
CA PRO A 65 26.13 2.46 -2.80
C PRO A 65 26.66 2.19 -1.39
N GLN A 66 27.91 2.48 -1.13
CA GLN A 66 28.60 2.25 0.16
C GLN A 66 27.93 2.95 1.35
N LEU A 67 27.15 4.00 1.11
CA LEU A 67 26.45 4.76 2.15
C LEU A 67 25.21 4.03 2.69
N VAL A 68 24.70 3.03 1.98
CA VAL A 68 23.55 2.25 2.43
C VAL A 68 24.02 1.19 3.42
N LYS A 69 23.41 1.20 4.60
CA LYS A 69 23.63 0.15 5.59
C LYS A 69 22.82 -1.09 5.16
N LEU A 70 23.50 -2.17 4.88
CA LEU A 70 22.89 -3.45 4.50
C LEU A 70 23.01 -4.43 5.67
N ASP A 71 21.90 -5.10 5.97
CA ASP A 71 21.83 -6.11 7.01
C ASP A 71 22.46 -7.44 6.56
N ASP A 72 23.08 -8.16 7.49
CA ASP A 72 23.81 -9.39 7.18
C ASP A 72 22.93 -10.51 6.59
N TYR A 73 21.64 -10.57 6.97
CA TYR A 73 20.72 -11.60 6.45
C TYR A 73 20.58 -11.58 4.93
N LEU A 74 20.82 -10.43 4.29
CA LEU A 74 20.75 -10.31 2.83
C LEU A 74 21.73 -11.24 2.12
N ARG A 75 22.91 -11.50 2.75
CA ARG A 75 23.95 -12.38 2.20
C ARG A 75 23.57 -13.84 2.19
N ASP A 76 22.50 -14.22 2.89
CA ASP A 76 21.98 -15.60 2.88
C ASP A 76 21.27 -15.96 1.56
N PHE A 77 20.91 -14.95 0.75
CA PHE A 77 20.16 -15.18 -0.49
C PHE A 77 20.51 -14.22 -1.64
N LEU A 78 21.37 -13.22 -1.43
CA LEU A 78 21.83 -12.29 -2.44
C LEU A 78 23.36 -12.23 -2.47
N ASP A 79 23.93 -12.15 -3.67
CA ASP A 79 25.26 -11.63 -3.87
C ASP A 79 25.22 -10.10 -3.79
N ILE A 80 26.12 -9.49 -3.01
CA ILE A 80 26.13 -8.04 -2.77
C ILE A 80 27.39 -7.42 -3.34
N VAL A 81 27.22 -6.44 -4.21
CA VAL A 81 28.28 -5.62 -4.79
C VAL A 81 28.10 -4.17 -4.32
N VAL A 82 29.12 -3.65 -3.63
CA VAL A 82 29.10 -2.30 -3.09
C VAL A 82 30.01 -1.39 -3.93
N TRP A 83 29.50 -0.22 -4.31
CA TRP A 83 30.25 0.79 -5.05
C TRP A 83 30.39 2.09 -4.23
N SER A 84 31.44 2.87 -4.51
CA SER A 84 31.72 4.15 -3.85
C SER A 84 31.57 5.33 -4.81
N ASP A 85 31.32 6.54 -4.26
CA ASP A 85 31.24 7.77 -5.06
C ASP A 85 32.50 8.07 -5.87
N SER A 86 33.67 7.60 -5.41
CA SER A 86 34.95 7.78 -6.13
C SER A 86 35.06 6.94 -7.40
N THR A 87 34.36 5.78 -7.47
CA THR A 87 34.43 4.87 -8.62
C THR A 87 33.16 4.90 -9.47
N GLY A 88 32.03 5.31 -8.87
CA GLY A 88 30.72 5.19 -9.48
C GLY A 88 30.25 3.73 -9.66
N PRO A 89 29.01 3.51 -10.08
CA PRO A 89 28.43 2.16 -10.24
C PRO A 89 28.89 1.43 -11.51
N GLY A 90 29.39 2.16 -12.54
CA GLY A 90 29.64 1.63 -13.89
C GLY A 90 30.51 0.38 -13.94
N PRO A 91 31.76 0.39 -13.40
CA PRO A 91 32.65 -0.78 -13.45
C PRO A 91 32.06 -2.03 -12.78
N TYR A 92 31.30 -1.83 -11.69
CA TYR A 92 30.63 -2.90 -10.96
C TYR A 92 29.45 -3.47 -11.73
N LEU A 93 28.68 -2.59 -12.39
CA LEU A 93 27.57 -3.00 -13.26
C LEU A 93 28.07 -3.80 -14.45
N ASP A 94 29.18 -3.44 -15.09
CA ASP A 94 29.81 -4.20 -16.17
C ASP A 94 30.19 -5.63 -15.73
N LYS A 95 30.61 -5.81 -14.47
CA LYS A 95 30.86 -7.13 -13.89
C LYS A 95 29.55 -7.91 -13.70
N ILE A 96 28.52 -7.29 -13.09
CA ILE A 96 27.20 -7.90 -12.85
C ILE A 96 26.59 -8.40 -14.16
N ILE A 97 26.64 -7.59 -15.23
CA ILE A 97 26.11 -7.91 -16.54
C ILE A 97 26.76 -9.17 -17.11
N ARG A 98 28.09 -9.31 -16.95
CA ARG A 98 28.81 -10.50 -17.39
C ARG A 98 28.49 -11.74 -16.56
N ASP A 99 28.50 -11.57 -15.22
CA ASP A 99 28.28 -12.68 -14.29
C ASP A 99 26.87 -13.27 -14.47
N LEU A 100 25.86 -12.41 -14.57
CA LEU A 100 24.45 -12.81 -14.78
C LEU A 100 24.08 -13.10 -16.24
N ARG A 101 24.97 -12.83 -17.22
CA ARG A 101 24.76 -13.06 -18.67
C ARG A 101 23.53 -12.37 -19.23
N ILE A 102 23.28 -11.12 -18.80
CA ILE A 102 22.06 -10.36 -19.11
C ILE A 102 22.22 -9.30 -20.22
N PHE A 103 23.43 -9.13 -20.79
CA PHE A 103 23.67 -8.20 -21.88
C PHE A 103 22.85 -8.56 -23.13
N GLY A 104 22.19 -7.57 -23.73
CA GLY A 104 21.41 -7.74 -24.95
C GLY A 104 20.17 -8.63 -24.80
N ARG A 105 19.70 -8.86 -23.57
CA ARG A 105 18.58 -9.74 -23.25
C ARG A 105 17.29 -8.97 -22.96
N ARG A 106 16.18 -9.68 -22.78
CA ARG A 106 14.86 -9.11 -22.49
C ARG A 106 14.69 -8.91 -20.98
N GLY A 107 14.55 -7.64 -20.55
CA GLY A 107 14.48 -7.27 -19.16
C GLY A 107 13.11 -6.79 -18.70
N PHE A 108 12.77 -7.11 -17.45
CA PHE A 108 11.64 -6.55 -16.71
C PHE A 108 12.18 -5.53 -15.72
N PHE A 109 11.78 -4.26 -15.87
CA PHE A 109 12.31 -3.13 -15.11
C PHE A 109 11.26 -2.57 -14.17
N GLU A 110 11.70 -2.10 -13.00
CA GLU A 110 10.87 -1.40 -12.04
C GLU A 110 10.08 -0.27 -12.70
N ASP A 111 8.76 -0.25 -12.52
CA ASP A 111 7.85 0.70 -13.16
C ASP A 111 8.10 2.15 -12.70
N SER A 112 8.48 2.33 -11.43
CA SER A 112 8.77 3.61 -10.80
C SER A 112 10.23 4.04 -10.90
N MET A 113 11.05 3.34 -11.72
CA MET A 113 12.47 3.65 -11.91
C MET A 113 12.67 5.08 -12.40
N ARG A 114 13.60 5.80 -11.80
CA ARG A 114 13.96 7.14 -12.30
C ARG A 114 14.47 7.07 -13.73
N LEU A 115 14.05 8.00 -14.57
CA LEU A 115 14.44 8.02 -15.98
C LEU A 115 15.97 8.01 -16.17
N GLY A 116 16.70 8.74 -15.33
CA GLY A 116 18.17 8.76 -15.40
C GLY A 116 18.80 7.39 -15.10
N ASP A 117 18.26 6.63 -14.14
CA ASP A 117 18.70 5.26 -13.87
C ASP A 117 18.37 4.34 -15.04
N LEU A 118 17.18 4.48 -15.62
CA LEU A 118 16.78 3.69 -16.79
C LEU A 118 17.69 3.95 -18.00
N GLU A 119 18.02 5.22 -18.29
CA GLU A 119 18.93 5.58 -19.39
C GLU A 119 20.33 4.98 -19.17
N PHE A 120 20.89 5.13 -17.97
CA PHE A 120 22.17 4.55 -17.62
C PHE A 120 22.18 3.01 -17.72
N LEU A 121 21.17 2.36 -17.17
CA LEU A 121 21.03 0.91 -17.24
C LEU A 121 20.80 0.43 -18.66
N ARG A 122 20.03 1.15 -19.49
CA ARG A 122 19.79 0.82 -20.87
C ARG A 122 21.06 0.90 -21.72
N GLU A 123 21.89 1.92 -21.49
CA GLU A 123 23.19 2.05 -22.16
C GLU A 123 24.09 0.84 -21.83
N LYS A 124 24.15 0.44 -20.57
CA LYS A 124 25.01 -0.64 -20.08
C LYS A 124 24.52 -2.04 -20.46
N LEU A 125 23.22 -2.30 -20.28
CA LEU A 125 22.58 -3.60 -20.50
C LEU A 125 22.28 -3.85 -21.98
N SER A 126 22.10 -2.79 -22.78
CA SER A 126 21.67 -2.86 -24.19
C SER A 126 20.47 -3.82 -24.41
N PRO A 127 19.36 -3.69 -23.65
CA PRO A 127 18.31 -4.69 -23.65
C PRO A 127 17.64 -4.84 -25.02
N GLU A 128 17.41 -6.08 -25.48
CA GLU A 128 16.61 -6.38 -26.67
C GLU A 128 15.20 -5.79 -26.53
N LYS A 129 14.63 -5.93 -25.35
CA LYS A 129 13.30 -5.41 -25.02
C LYS A 129 13.17 -5.12 -23.54
N ILE A 130 12.46 -4.03 -23.23
CA ILE A 130 12.10 -3.63 -21.86
C ILE A 130 10.61 -3.89 -21.65
N PHE A 131 10.30 -4.56 -20.53
CA PHE A 131 8.94 -4.75 -20.03
C PHE A 131 8.81 -4.11 -18.64
N LEU A 132 7.59 -3.77 -18.26
CA LEU A 132 7.28 -3.30 -16.90
C LEU A 132 7.29 -4.47 -15.93
N LEU A 133 7.90 -4.28 -14.77
CA LEU A 133 8.01 -5.30 -13.73
C LEU A 133 6.64 -5.63 -13.11
N SER A 134 5.70 -4.69 -13.12
CA SER A 134 4.32 -4.91 -12.65
C SER A 134 3.62 -6.10 -13.31
N LYS A 135 4.01 -6.51 -14.50
CA LYS A 135 3.51 -7.74 -15.15
C LYS A 135 3.86 -9.02 -14.37
N ILE A 136 4.84 -8.95 -13.49
CA ILE A 136 5.26 -10.04 -12.61
C ILE A 136 4.79 -9.77 -11.18
N THR A 137 5.09 -8.59 -10.65
CA THR A 137 4.89 -8.29 -9.24
C THR A 137 3.43 -8.10 -8.85
N ARG A 138 2.56 -7.74 -9.79
CA ARG A 138 1.11 -7.70 -9.55
C ARG A 138 0.60 -9.03 -9.02
N ASP A 139 0.85 -10.12 -9.74
CA ASP A 139 0.37 -11.45 -9.38
C ASP A 139 1.08 -11.99 -8.12
N LEU A 140 2.38 -11.72 -8.00
CA LEU A 140 3.17 -12.15 -6.83
C LEU A 140 2.67 -11.54 -5.53
N ARG A 141 2.31 -10.25 -5.55
CA ARG A 141 1.88 -9.48 -4.38
C ARG A 141 0.38 -9.57 -4.13
N TYR A 142 -0.39 -10.11 -5.10
CA TYR A 142 -1.84 -10.20 -5.03
C TYR A 142 -2.31 -11.05 -3.85
N ARG A 143 -1.80 -12.29 -3.75
CA ARG A 143 -2.09 -13.21 -2.63
C ARG A 143 -0.98 -13.15 -1.60
N LYS A 144 -1.35 -12.78 -0.38
CA LYS A 144 -0.38 -12.65 0.73
C LYS A 144 0.05 -14.03 1.25
N SER A 145 1.32 -14.18 1.58
CA SER A 145 1.77 -15.31 2.40
C SER A 145 1.24 -15.17 3.83
N VAL A 146 1.33 -16.21 4.63
CA VAL A 146 0.95 -16.16 6.05
C VAL A 146 1.83 -15.18 6.82
N GLU A 147 3.12 -15.09 6.47
CA GLU A 147 4.04 -14.11 7.07
C GLU A 147 3.61 -12.68 6.74
N GLU A 148 3.22 -12.40 5.49
CA GLU A 148 2.72 -11.08 5.05
C GLU A 148 1.43 -10.70 5.77
N LEU A 149 0.46 -11.61 5.88
CA LEU A 149 -0.78 -11.38 6.62
C LEU A 149 -0.51 -10.99 8.06
N THR A 150 0.44 -11.67 8.72
CA THR A 150 0.83 -11.36 10.11
C THR A 150 1.32 -9.91 10.24
N LYS A 151 2.07 -9.41 9.25
CA LYS A 151 2.60 -8.01 9.26
C LYS A 151 1.50 -6.99 9.00
N ILE A 152 0.60 -7.26 8.07
CA ILE A 152 -0.55 -6.39 7.81
C ILE A 152 -1.45 -6.31 9.04
N PHE A 153 -1.78 -7.43 9.67
CA PHE A 153 -2.59 -7.43 10.88
C PHE A 153 -1.90 -6.74 12.07
N ASP A 154 -0.57 -6.83 12.19
CA ASP A 154 0.17 -6.05 13.19
C ASP A 154 0.04 -4.55 12.93
N ALA A 155 0.14 -4.11 11.67
CA ALA A 155 -0.06 -2.73 11.28
C ALA A 155 -1.50 -2.26 11.59
N VAL A 156 -2.52 -3.07 11.26
CA VAL A 156 -3.93 -2.77 11.56
C VAL A 156 -4.14 -2.59 13.06
N LYS A 157 -3.72 -3.53 13.90
CA LYS A 157 -3.86 -3.46 15.37
C LYS A 157 -3.20 -2.23 15.97
N LYS A 158 -2.03 -1.85 15.46
CA LYS A 158 -1.31 -0.65 15.91
C LYS A 158 -2.07 0.62 15.52
N THR A 159 -2.64 0.66 14.32
CA THR A 159 -3.48 1.78 13.88
C THR A 159 -4.76 1.89 14.71
N GLU A 160 -5.42 0.78 15.01
CA GLU A 160 -6.62 0.77 15.86
C GLU A 160 -6.31 1.31 17.26
N LYS A 161 -5.18 0.92 17.85
CA LYS A 161 -4.73 1.47 19.14
C LYS A 161 -4.56 2.99 19.08
N ILE A 162 -3.92 3.50 18.04
CA ILE A 162 -3.74 4.95 17.84
C ILE A 162 -5.10 5.64 17.71
N LEU A 163 -6.05 5.07 16.96
CA LEU A 163 -7.39 5.61 16.78
C LEU A 163 -8.21 5.59 18.09
N MET A 164 -8.02 4.59 18.96
CA MET A 164 -8.63 4.56 20.30
C MET A 164 -8.07 5.66 21.20
N ASP A 165 -6.75 5.85 21.23
CA ASP A 165 -6.09 6.87 22.04
C ASP A 165 -6.49 8.29 21.59
N LEU A 166 -6.81 8.47 20.32
CA LEU A 166 -7.25 9.74 19.75
C LEU A 166 -8.54 10.25 20.35
N TYR A 167 -9.44 9.37 20.80
CA TYR A 167 -10.72 9.79 21.39
C TYR A 167 -10.55 10.81 22.54
N ASN A 168 -9.48 10.68 23.32
CA ASN A 168 -9.18 11.59 24.43
C ASN A 168 -8.63 12.95 23.98
N ILE A 169 -8.21 13.05 22.72
CA ILE A 169 -7.63 14.27 22.14
C ILE A 169 -8.70 15.11 21.41
N LEU A 170 -9.78 14.49 20.96
CA LEU A 170 -10.86 15.12 20.21
C LEU A 170 -11.79 15.93 21.14
N VAL A 171 -11.30 17.05 21.64
CA VAL A 171 -12.07 17.96 22.50
C VAL A 171 -12.38 19.28 21.75
N PRO A 172 -13.57 19.89 21.95
CA PRO A 172 -13.87 21.17 21.33
C PRO A 172 -12.78 22.22 21.58
N GLY A 173 -12.39 22.93 20.50
CA GLY A 173 -11.36 23.95 20.54
C GLY A 173 -9.98 23.50 20.03
N VAL A 174 -9.73 22.20 19.82
CA VAL A 174 -8.51 21.74 19.14
C VAL A 174 -8.63 21.96 17.63
N SER A 175 -7.50 22.16 16.93
CA SER A 175 -7.49 22.29 15.46
C SER A 175 -7.19 20.96 14.78
N GLU A 176 -7.58 20.84 13.50
CA GLU A 176 -7.23 19.66 12.67
C GLU A 176 -5.70 19.43 12.63
N ARG A 177 -4.90 20.50 12.48
CA ARG A 177 -3.43 20.42 12.52
C ARG A 177 -2.88 19.95 13.85
N PHE A 178 -3.49 20.37 14.96
CA PHE A 178 -3.09 19.88 16.28
C PHE A 178 -3.32 18.37 16.36
N VAL A 179 -4.47 17.87 15.90
CA VAL A 179 -4.80 16.44 15.91
C VAL A 179 -3.87 15.66 14.98
N GLU A 180 -3.57 16.18 13.78
CA GLU A 180 -2.57 15.58 12.86
C GLU A 180 -1.21 15.41 13.56
N MET A 181 -0.75 16.46 14.26
CA MET A 181 0.52 16.41 15.00
C MET A 181 0.48 15.37 16.13
N GLN A 182 -0.63 15.27 16.88
CA GLN A 182 -0.77 14.28 17.94
C GLN A 182 -0.74 12.85 17.38
N ILE A 183 -1.45 12.57 16.29
CA ILE A 183 -1.42 11.26 15.62
C ILE A 183 0.01 10.93 15.16
N THR A 184 0.70 11.88 14.52
CA THR A 184 2.09 11.67 14.07
C THR A 184 3.02 11.36 15.24
N ASN A 185 2.84 12.04 16.40
CA ASN A 185 3.60 11.77 17.61
C ASN A 185 3.28 10.39 18.20
N LEU A 186 2.01 9.97 18.21
CA LEU A 186 1.62 8.64 18.67
C LEU A 186 2.25 7.55 17.82
N ILE A 187 2.20 7.69 16.49
CA ILE A 187 2.85 6.77 15.54
C ILE A 187 4.35 6.69 15.82
N ALA A 188 5.03 7.84 15.92
CA ALA A 188 6.47 7.90 16.17
C ALA A 188 6.86 7.31 17.54
N SER A 189 6.03 7.48 18.59
CA SER A 189 6.29 6.93 19.92
C SER A 189 6.25 5.40 19.96
N GLU A 190 5.54 4.76 19.03
CA GLU A 190 5.52 3.31 18.83
C GLU A 190 6.67 2.83 17.92
N GLY A 191 7.57 3.73 17.48
CA GLY A 191 8.66 3.41 16.56
C GLY A 191 8.19 3.13 15.13
N LEU A 192 7.04 3.67 14.75
CA LEU A 192 6.41 3.45 13.44
C LEU A 192 6.48 4.70 12.56
N GLU A 193 6.14 4.53 11.29
CA GLU A 193 5.96 5.60 10.32
C GLU A 193 4.51 5.62 9.83
N PRO A 194 3.95 6.79 9.48
CA PRO A 194 2.68 6.84 8.77
C PRO A 194 2.79 6.15 7.41
N SER A 195 1.80 5.36 7.03
CA SER A 195 1.73 4.75 5.69
C SER A 195 1.48 5.79 4.60
N PHE A 196 0.77 6.84 4.96
CA PHE A 196 0.51 8.05 4.19
C PHE A 196 0.27 9.24 5.14
N LYS A 197 0.16 10.44 4.58
CA LYS A 197 -0.13 11.63 5.36
C LYS A 197 -1.55 11.57 5.94
N PRO A 198 -1.75 11.58 7.28
CA PRO A 198 -3.07 11.45 7.89
C PRO A 198 -4.07 12.51 7.39
N ILE A 199 -5.30 12.09 7.15
CA ILE A 199 -6.42 12.98 6.82
C ILE A 199 -7.23 13.22 8.09
N ILE A 200 -7.30 14.46 8.52
CA ILE A 200 -8.10 14.90 9.67
C ILE A 200 -9.04 15.99 9.19
N ALA A 201 -10.32 15.72 9.21
CA ALA A 201 -11.35 16.64 8.74
C ALA A 201 -12.47 16.81 9.77
N PHE A 202 -12.85 18.07 10.03
CA PHE A 202 -13.91 18.42 10.99
C PHE A 202 -15.10 19.04 10.26
N GLY A 203 -16.33 18.64 10.63
CA GLY A 203 -17.59 19.19 10.13
C GLY A 203 -17.64 19.22 8.59
N GLU A 204 -17.79 20.41 8.01
CA GLU A 204 -17.88 20.63 6.56
C GLU A 204 -16.64 20.19 5.77
N ASN A 205 -15.46 20.16 6.41
CA ASN A 205 -14.23 19.69 5.77
C ASN A 205 -14.24 18.19 5.47
N THR A 206 -15.06 17.40 6.17
CA THR A 206 -15.24 15.97 5.89
C THR A 206 -15.81 15.71 4.50
N ALA A 207 -16.46 16.72 3.88
CA ALA A 207 -16.96 16.64 2.51
C ALA A 207 -15.85 16.59 1.43
N ASN A 208 -14.57 16.74 1.81
CA ASN A 208 -13.43 16.58 0.93
C ASN A 208 -12.69 15.27 1.26
N PRO A 209 -12.74 14.23 0.41
CA PRO A 209 -12.11 12.93 0.70
C PRO A 209 -10.60 13.01 0.96
N HIS A 210 -9.90 13.94 0.30
CA HIS A 210 -8.45 14.17 0.45
C HIS A 210 -8.15 15.50 1.16
N HIS A 211 -8.94 15.80 2.21
CA HIS A 211 -8.75 17.01 3.00
C HIS A 211 -7.34 17.09 3.60
N ARG A 212 -6.76 18.29 3.56
CA ARG A 212 -5.50 18.58 4.26
C ARG A 212 -5.81 19.34 5.54
N PRO A 213 -5.34 18.85 6.71
CA PRO A 213 -5.62 19.48 8.00
C PRO A 213 -5.32 20.97 8.02
N THR A 214 -6.27 21.76 8.55
CA THR A 214 -6.22 23.23 8.64
C THR A 214 -6.20 23.68 10.10
N ASN A 215 -6.29 25.01 10.31
CA ASN A 215 -6.49 25.58 11.65
C ASN A 215 -7.97 25.64 12.08
N ARG A 216 -8.90 24.98 11.34
CA ARG A 216 -10.30 24.86 11.76
C ARG A 216 -10.38 24.20 13.13
N LEU A 217 -11.13 24.82 14.01
CA LEU A 217 -11.32 24.33 15.38
C LEU A 217 -12.52 23.38 15.45
N LEU A 218 -12.35 22.32 16.23
CA LEU A 218 -13.41 21.35 16.53
C LEU A 218 -14.53 22.01 17.33
N ARG A 219 -15.78 21.76 16.95
CA ARG A 219 -16.97 22.33 17.60
C ARG A 219 -17.92 21.21 18.03
N LEU A 220 -18.75 21.50 19.01
CA LEU A 220 -19.87 20.63 19.37
C LEU A 220 -20.82 20.49 18.17
N GLY A 221 -21.23 19.27 17.86
CA GLY A 221 -22.06 18.92 16.72
C GLY A 221 -21.27 18.54 15.46
N ASP A 222 -19.95 18.74 15.44
CA ASP A 222 -19.10 18.30 14.32
C ASP A 222 -19.03 16.78 14.20
N LEU A 223 -19.04 16.33 12.96
CA LEU A 223 -18.48 15.03 12.55
C LEU A 223 -16.98 15.20 12.38
N VAL A 224 -16.21 14.26 12.88
CA VAL A 224 -14.76 14.16 12.67
C VAL A 224 -14.48 12.92 11.84
N LEU A 225 -13.77 13.08 10.73
CA LEU A 225 -13.23 12.00 9.93
C LEU A 225 -11.72 11.95 10.14
N VAL A 226 -11.23 10.78 10.54
CA VAL A 226 -9.81 10.50 10.70
C VAL A 226 -9.48 9.30 9.83
N ASP A 227 -8.55 9.49 8.91
CA ASP A 227 -8.06 8.48 8.01
C ASP A 227 -6.54 8.39 8.19
N VAL A 228 -6.06 7.23 8.61
CA VAL A 228 -4.68 7.01 9.04
C VAL A 228 -4.29 5.55 8.89
N GLY A 229 -3.04 5.34 8.57
CA GLY A 229 -2.42 4.04 8.61
C GLY A 229 -0.98 4.12 9.08
N VAL A 230 -0.42 2.99 9.47
CA VAL A 230 0.99 2.88 9.85
C VAL A 230 1.74 1.93 8.94
N ARG A 231 3.05 2.13 8.87
CA ARG A 231 4.00 1.23 8.22
C ARG A 231 4.82 0.55 9.29
N VAL A 232 4.77 -0.78 9.33
CA VAL A 232 5.62 -1.58 10.22
C VAL A 232 7.04 -1.70 9.66
N GLU A 233 7.98 -2.17 10.48
CA GLU A 233 9.40 -2.28 10.15
C GLU A 233 9.65 -3.03 8.83
N GLU A 234 8.87 -4.07 8.56
CA GLU A 234 8.98 -4.88 7.35
C GLU A 234 8.40 -4.23 6.09
N GLY A 235 7.90 -2.98 6.21
CA GLY A 235 7.41 -2.18 5.09
C GLY A 235 5.92 -2.37 4.76
N TYR A 236 5.22 -3.28 5.43
CA TYR A 236 3.79 -3.50 5.24
C TYR A 236 2.96 -2.42 5.93
N VAL A 237 1.79 -2.13 5.38
CA VAL A 237 0.98 -0.99 5.80
C VAL A 237 -0.43 -1.38 6.18
N SER A 238 -1.09 -0.50 6.93
CA SER A 238 -2.52 -0.46 7.19
C SER A 238 -3.13 0.81 6.62
N ASP A 239 -4.46 0.83 6.50
CA ASP A 239 -5.27 1.95 6.05
C ASP A 239 -6.65 1.87 6.70
N LEU A 240 -6.98 2.83 7.59
CA LEU A 240 -8.22 2.82 8.35
C LEU A 240 -8.83 4.21 8.44
N THR A 241 -10.12 4.32 8.10
CA THR A 241 -10.90 5.52 8.37
C THR A 241 -11.89 5.30 9.50
N ARG A 242 -11.94 6.22 10.47
CA ARG A 242 -12.91 6.23 11.56
C ARG A 242 -13.63 7.58 11.66
N LEU A 243 -14.88 7.51 12.13
CA LEU A 243 -15.74 8.67 12.34
C LEU A 243 -16.00 8.85 13.82
N TYR A 244 -15.93 10.10 14.28
CA TYR A 244 -16.27 10.48 15.66
C TYR A 244 -17.31 11.60 15.64
N MET A 245 -18.36 11.47 16.44
CA MET A 245 -19.38 12.50 16.59
C MET A 245 -19.16 13.28 17.90
N ILE A 246 -18.95 14.57 17.80
CA ILE A 246 -18.65 15.43 18.96
C ILE A 246 -19.93 16.07 19.47
N GLY A 247 -20.47 15.52 20.55
CA GLY A 247 -21.76 15.91 21.09
C GLY A 247 -22.95 15.30 20.35
N THR A 248 -24.04 16.05 20.17
CA THR A 248 -25.27 15.56 19.53
C THR A 248 -25.28 15.95 18.05
N PRO A 249 -25.22 14.98 17.12
CA PRO A 249 -25.29 15.27 15.67
C PRO A 249 -26.69 15.77 15.27
N SER A 250 -26.75 16.49 14.16
CA SER A 250 -28.03 16.88 13.54
C SER A 250 -28.88 15.64 13.18
N ARG A 251 -30.19 15.84 13.05
CA ARG A 251 -31.10 14.76 12.63
C ARG A 251 -30.74 14.23 11.25
N ASP A 252 -30.40 15.12 10.33
CA ASP A 252 -30.05 14.75 8.95
C ASP A 252 -28.75 13.93 8.91
N LEU A 253 -27.71 14.34 9.62
CA LEU A 253 -26.48 13.58 9.74
C LEU A 253 -26.74 12.19 10.31
N ARG A 254 -27.55 12.06 11.35
CA ARG A 254 -27.92 10.78 11.94
C ARG A 254 -28.60 9.84 10.94
N ASN A 255 -29.63 10.36 10.24
CA ASN A 255 -30.38 9.57 9.27
C ASN A 255 -29.48 9.10 8.11
N ILE A 256 -28.62 9.98 7.58
CA ILE A 256 -27.70 9.65 6.51
C ILE A 256 -26.66 8.63 6.99
N PHE A 257 -26.16 8.78 8.21
CA PHE A 257 -25.17 7.85 8.77
C PHE A 257 -25.76 6.45 8.98
N GLU A 258 -27.00 6.33 9.46
CA GLU A 258 -27.67 5.03 9.59
C GLU A 258 -27.89 4.36 8.21
N THR A 259 -28.30 5.14 7.24
CA THR A 259 -28.45 4.65 5.84
C THR A 259 -27.09 4.17 5.30
N TYR A 260 -26.05 4.98 5.45
CA TYR A 260 -24.69 4.65 5.06
C TYR A 260 -24.19 3.37 5.74
N LYS A 261 -24.39 3.26 7.05
CA LYS A 261 -24.00 2.08 7.84
C LYS A 261 -24.64 0.80 7.31
N ASN A 262 -25.94 0.84 7.00
CA ASN A 262 -26.65 -0.32 6.44
C ASN A 262 -26.04 -0.74 5.08
N CYS A 263 -25.70 0.24 4.21
CA CYS A 263 -25.06 -0.04 2.93
C CYS A 263 -23.61 -0.54 3.10
N TYR A 264 -22.85 -0.04 4.08
CA TYR A 264 -21.55 -0.56 4.42
C TYR A 264 -21.62 -2.03 4.87
N GLU A 265 -22.53 -2.36 5.78
CA GLU A 265 -22.74 -3.74 6.22
C GLU A 265 -23.21 -4.67 5.09
N GLU A 266 -24.06 -4.18 4.18
CA GLU A 266 -24.50 -4.95 3.00
C GLU A 266 -23.29 -5.22 2.08
N THR A 267 -22.42 -4.22 1.88
CA THR A 267 -21.18 -4.38 1.12
C THR A 267 -20.29 -5.45 1.74
N LEU A 268 -20.07 -5.43 3.05
CA LEU A 268 -19.28 -6.46 3.74
C LEU A 268 -19.86 -7.86 3.57
N ARG A 269 -21.20 -8.02 3.69
CA ARG A 269 -21.87 -9.32 3.52
C ARG A 269 -21.77 -9.87 2.08
N SER A 270 -21.52 -9.03 1.08
CA SER A 270 -21.35 -9.46 -0.31
C SER A 270 -19.98 -10.05 -0.61
N ILE A 271 -19.00 -9.85 0.27
CA ILE A 271 -17.62 -10.32 0.09
C ILE A 271 -17.58 -11.84 0.22
N LYS A 272 -17.03 -12.49 -0.81
CA LYS A 272 -16.84 -13.95 -0.87
C LYS A 272 -15.63 -14.27 -1.74
N THR A 273 -15.04 -15.45 -1.55
CA THR A 273 -14.03 -15.95 -2.49
C THR A 273 -14.60 -16.14 -3.89
N ASN A 274 -13.79 -15.92 -4.91
CA ASN A 274 -14.14 -16.03 -6.34
C ASN A 274 -15.20 -15.04 -6.85
N VAL A 275 -15.50 -13.97 -6.10
CA VAL A 275 -16.35 -12.85 -6.55
C VAL A 275 -15.44 -11.81 -7.22
N ARG A 276 -15.93 -11.16 -8.27
CA ARG A 276 -15.21 -10.05 -8.88
C ARG A 276 -15.21 -8.83 -7.96
N ALA A 277 -14.10 -8.12 -7.90
CA ALA A 277 -13.98 -6.88 -7.13
C ALA A 277 -14.99 -5.81 -7.59
N SER A 278 -15.35 -5.81 -8.88
CA SER A 278 -16.41 -4.94 -9.43
C SER A 278 -17.81 -5.24 -8.85
N GLU A 279 -18.12 -6.49 -8.51
CA GLU A 279 -19.42 -6.84 -7.92
C GLU A 279 -19.58 -6.21 -6.53
N ILE A 280 -18.50 -6.12 -5.75
CA ILE A 280 -18.52 -5.46 -4.43
C ILE A 280 -18.78 -3.96 -4.58
N ASP A 281 -18.13 -3.31 -5.54
CA ASP A 281 -18.36 -1.88 -5.83
C ASP A 281 -19.81 -1.64 -6.33
N ILE A 282 -20.36 -2.55 -7.15
CA ILE A 282 -21.74 -2.47 -7.63
C ILE A 282 -22.73 -2.57 -6.45
N VAL A 283 -22.55 -3.52 -5.53
CA VAL A 283 -23.43 -3.68 -4.35
C VAL A 283 -23.43 -2.40 -3.52
N SER A 284 -22.25 -1.88 -3.19
CA SER A 284 -22.09 -0.65 -2.43
C SER A 284 -22.77 0.54 -3.10
N ARG A 285 -22.50 0.76 -4.39
CA ARG A 285 -23.08 1.87 -5.16
C ARG A 285 -24.57 1.76 -5.34
N SER A 286 -25.09 0.54 -5.59
CA SER A 286 -26.53 0.32 -5.76
C SER A 286 -27.28 0.64 -4.46
N CYS A 287 -26.82 0.11 -3.32
CA CYS A 287 -27.44 0.43 -2.04
C CYS A 287 -27.49 1.94 -1.76
N LEU A 288 -26.35 2.63 -1.92
CA LEU A 288 -26.28 4.07 -1.71
C LEU A 288 -27.16 4.85 -2.70
N THR A 289 -27.25 4.40 -3.96
CA THR A 289 -28.06 5.05 -5.00
C THR A 289 -29.55 4.88 -4.76
N ASP A 290 -30.00 3.68 -4.40
CA ASP A 290 -31.41 3.36 -4.11
C ASP A 290 -31.92 4.15 -2.89
N ASN A 291 -31.01 4.53 -2.00
CA ASN A 291 -31.28 5.38 -0.85
C ASN A 291 -31.05 6.88 -1.11
N GLY A 292 -30.90 7.30 -2.37
CA GLY A 292 -30.79 8.71 -2.79
C GLY A 292 -29.41 9.34 -2.55
N LEU A 293 -28.38 8.54 -2.19
CA LEU A 293 -27.02 9.00 -1.88
C LEU A 293 -26.05 8.84 -3.06
N GLY A 294 -26.43 8.18 -4.15
CA GLY A 294 -25.54 7.83 -5.26
C GLY A 294 -24.80 9.01 -5.89
N ARG A 295 -25.43 10.20 -5.97
CA ARG A 295 -24.81 11.43 -6.51
C ARG A 295 -23.63 11.97 -5.68
N TYR A 296 -23.45 11.46 -4.47
CA TYR A 296 -22.40 11.89 -3.55
C TYR A 296 -21.21 10.92 -3.51
N ILE A 297 -21.25 9.84 -4.29
CA ILE A 297 -20.14 8.88 -4.43
C ILE A 297 -19.13 9.47 -5.42
N VAL A 298 -17.86 9.64 -4.99
CA VAL A 298 -16.82 10.25 -5.85
C VAL A 298 -15.61 9.35 -6.09
N HIS A 299 -15.50 8.22 -5.40
CA HIS A 299 -14.40 7.27 -5.57
C HIS A 299 -14.88 5.82 -5.57
N ARG A 300 -13.97 4.89 -5.81
CA ARG A 300 -14.20 3.43 -5.74
C ARG A 300 -14.44 2.98 -4.29
N THR A 301 -14.96 1.77 -4.13
CA THR A 301 -15.32 1.20 -2.82
C THR A 301 -14.11 0.69 -2.04
N GLY A 302 -12.94 0.52 -2.68
CA GLY A 302 -11.73 0.09 -1.99
C GLY A 302 -10.59 -0.30 -2.93
N HIS A 303 -9.49 -0.72 -2.34
CA HIS A 303 -8.26 -1.13 -3.04
C HIS A 303 -7.50 -2.18 -2.24
N GLY A 304 -6.64 -2.94 -2.92
CA GLY A 304 -5.70 -3.83 -2.26
C GLY A 304 -4.65 -3.07 -1.46
N ILE A 305 -4.08 -3.74 -0.47
CA ILE A 305 -3.08 -3.19 0.44
C ILE A 305 -2.01 -4.24 0.76
N GLY A 306 -0.78 -3.81 0.99
CA GLY A 306 0.33 -4.70 1.29
C GLY A 306 1.61 -3.93 1.64
N VAL A 307 2.60 -3.93 0.76
CA VAL A 307 3.78 -3.05 0.86
C VAL A 307 3.49 -1.64 0.31
N GLU A 308 2.42 -1.51 -0.48
CA GLU A 308 1.85 -0.23 -0.90
C GLU A 308 0.49 -0.02 -0.26
N VAL A 309 0.13 1.24 -0.03
CA VAL A 309 -1.21 1.62 0.41
C VAL A 309 -2.23 1.24 -0.67
N HIS A 310 -1.90 1.51 -1.93
CA HIS A 310 -2.75 1.18 -3.07
C HIS A 310 -2.08 0.16 -3.98
N GLU A 311 -2.56 -1.07 -3.96
CA GLU A 311 -2.19 -2.15 -4.90
C GLU A 311 -3.45 -2.94 -5.33
N PRO A 312 -3.41 -3.80 -6.33
CA PRO A 312 -4.53 -4.68 -6.66
C PRO A 312 -4.90 -5.63 -5.50
N PRO A 313 -6.23 -5.98 -5.42
CA PRO A 313 -7.34 -5.66 -6.30
C PRO A 313 -7.88 -4.24 -6.12
N TYR A 314 -8.55 -3.72 -7.16
CA TYR A 314 -9.29 -2.48 -7.05
C TYR A 314 -10.80 -2.75 -7.05
N LEU A 315 -11.49 -2.40 -5.95
CA LEU A 315 -12.95 -2.54 -5.83
C LEU A 315 -13.61 -1.39 -6.58
N SER A 316 -13.67 -1.50 -7.89
CA SER A 316 -14.24 -0.49 -8.79
C SER A 316 -15.06 -1.14 -9.89
N ILE A 317 -16.05 -0.44 -10.43
CA ILE A 317 -17.01 -0.93 -11.44
C ILE A 317 -16.33 -1.53 -12.69
N ASN A 318 -15.12 -1.09 -13.00
CA ASN A 318 -14.35 -1.54 -14.18
C ASN A 318 -13.27 -2.59 -13.83
N SER A 319 -13.27 -3.14 -12.62
CA SER A 319 -12.26 -4.12 -12.21
C SER A 319 -12.64 -5.54 -12.63
N ASP A 320 -11.70 -6.22 -13.26
CA ASP A 320 -11.79 -7.67 -13.55
C ASP A 320 -11.08 -8.53 -12.49
N ASP A 321 -10.54 -7.90 -11.44
CA ASP A 321 -9.87 -8.60 -10.34
C ASP A 321 -10.87 -9.54 -9.63
N VAL A 322 -10.40 -10.74 -9.26
CA VAL A 322 -11.21 -11.75 -8.54
C VAL A 322 -10.69 -11.83 -7.11
N LEU A 323 -11.58 -11.71 -6.14
CA LEU A 323 -11.22 -11.84 -4.74
C LEU A 323 -10.90 -13.31 -4.41
N GLU A 324 -9.64 -13.57 -4.12
CA GLU A 324 -9.12 -14.88 -3.76
C GLU A 324 -8.84 -14.96 -2.26
N ARG A 325 -8.60 -16.16 -1.75
CA ARG A 325 -8.11 -16.35 -0.38
C ARG A 325 -6.77 -15.66 -0.17
N ARG A 326 -6.60 -15.06 0.98
CA ARG A 326 -5.41 -14.29 1.40
C ARG A 326 -5.11 -13.04 0.56
N VAL A 327 -6.08 -12.55 -0.21
CA VAL A 327 -6.04 -11.19 -0.75
C VAL A 327 -6.43 -10.24 0.37
N VAL A 328 -5.71 -9.13 0.52
CA VAL A 328 -6.03 -8.07 1.49
C VAL A 328 -6.41 -6.80 0.73
N PHE A 329 -7.52 -6.19 1.13
CA PHE A 329 -8.05 -4.99 0.49
C PHE A 329 -8.84 -4.13 1.49
N THR A 330 -9.01 -2.85 1.18
CA THR A 330 -9.87 -1.96 1.95
C THR A 330 -11.33 -2.07 1.49
N VAL A 331 -12.25 -1.78 2.41
CA VAL A 331 -13.65 -1.49 2.10
C VAL A 331 -13.97 -0.15 2.72
N GLU A 332 -14.19 0.87 1.87
CA GLU A 332 -14.24 2.28 2.26
C GLU A 332 -15.27 3.09 1.45
N PRO A 333 -16.51 2.60 1.25
CA PRO A 333 -17.48 3.42 0.53
C PRO A 333 -17.59 4.80 1.15
N GLY A 334 -17.65 5.85 0.33
CA GLY A 334 -17.71 7.22 0.81
C GLY A 334 -18.80 8.04 0.13
N ILE A 335 -19.45 8.89 0.90
CA ILE A 335 -20.38 9.91 0.41
C ILE A 335 -19.94 11.30 0.88
N TYR A 336 -19.99 12.29 -0.01
CA TYR A 336 -19.42 13.62 0.25
C TYR A 336 -20.39 14.71 -0.22
N ILE A 337 -21.09 15.32 0.75
CA ILE A 337 -22.11 16.36 0.51
C ILE A 337 -21.43 17.72 0.62
N GLN A 338 -21.02 18.27 -0.50
CA GLN A 338 -20.28 19.54 -0.55
C GLN A 338 -20.96 20.65 0.23
N GLY A 339 -20.17 21.35 1.07
CA GLY A 339 -20.66 22.42 1.95
C GLY A 339 -21.41 21.94 3.19
N SER A 340 -21.47 20.61 3.42
CA SER A 340 -22.15 20.02 4.57
C SER A 340 -21.25 19.05 5.32
N PHE A 341 -21.15 17.80 4.90
CA PHE A 341 -20.28 16.77 5.51
C PHE A 341 -20.03 15.62 4.56
N GLY A 342 -19.02 14.81 4.87
CA GLY A 342 -18.76 13.52 4.24
C GLY A 342 -18.72 12.39 5.26
N VAL A 343 -19.03 11.20 4.82
CA VAL A 343 -19.02 9.97 5.62
C VAL A 343 -18.18 8.92 4.89
N ARG A 344 -17.15 8.39 5.54
CA ARG A 344 -16.35 7.22 5.15
C ARG A 344 -15.99 6.44 6.40
N VAL A 345 -16.20 5.15 6.39
CA VAL A 345 -15.64 4.18 7.33
C VAL A 345 -14.85 3.19 6.48
N GLU A 346 -13.69 2.81 6.95
CA GLU A 346 -12.78 1.94 6.21
C GLU A 346 -12.19 0.88 7.11
N SER A 347 -12.16 -0.34 6.60
CA SER A 347 -11.51 -1.47 7.25
C SER A 347 -10.66 -2.24 6.25
N ASN A 348 -9.57 -2.86 6.75
CA ASN A 348 -8.76 -3.79 5.99
C ASN A 348 -9.37 -5.20 6.10
N ILE A 349 -9.71 -5.79 4.97
CA ILE A 349 -10.43 -7.05 4.87
C ILE A 349 -9.54 -8.10 4.21
N THR A 350 -9.63 -9.34 4.69
CA THR A 350 -9.09 -10.51 3.98
C THR A 350 -10.06 -11.67 4.00
N ILE A 351 -9.89 -12.59 3.07
CA ILE A 351 -10.60 -13.87 3.03
C ILE A 351 -9.62 -14.95 3.48
N SER A 352 -9.92 -15.64 4.57
CA SER A 352 -9.07 -16.72 5.12
C SER A 352 -9.03 -17.96 4.22
N ASP A 353 -8.17 -18.91 4.55
CA ASP A 353 -8.13 -20.19 3.84
C ASP A 353 -9.40 -21.03 4.05
N ASP A 354 -10.18 -20.75 5.11
CA ASP A 354 -11.49 -21.38 5.39
C ASP A 354 -12.69 -20.58 4.86
N ASP A 355 -12.45 -19.63 3.93
CA ASP A 355 -13.46 -18.75 3.33
C ASP A 355 -14.17 -17.82 4.33
N LEU A 356 -13.57 -17.55 5.49
CA LEU A 356 -14.06 -16.57 6.43
C LEU A 356 -13.55 -15.16 6.05
N VAL A 357 -14.46 -14.20 6.04
CA VAL A 357 -14.13 -12.78 5.88
C VAL A 357 -13.64 -12.27 7.24
N ILE A 358 -12.41 -11.72 7.26
CA ILE A 358 -11.75 -11.20 8.47
C ILE A 358 -11.56 -9.70 8.26
N GLU A 359 -12.07 -8.92 9.20
CA GLU A 359 -11.94 -7.46 9.27
C GLU A 359 -10.84 -7.07 10.28
#